data_4843d90e407484aee3d415cb28bc64e0
#
_entry.id   4843d90e407484aee3d415cb28bc64e0
#
_cell.length_a   1.000
_cell.length_b   1.000
_cell.length_c   1.000
_cell.angle_alpha   90.00
_cell.angle_beta   90.00
_cell.angle_gamma   90.00
#
_symmetry.space_group_name_H-M   'P 1'
#
loop_
_entity.id
_entity.type
_entity.pdbx_description
1 polymer ?
#
loop_
_entity_poly.entity_id
_entity_poly.type
_entity_poly.pdbx_seq_one_letter_code
_entity_poly.pdbx_strand_id
1 'polypeptide(L)'
;MRDPTERARDDLAFVRALVSEGGQAQASLGRALVAGGLCYGLQSLVQWLFALGVAAPDWLQLAVGVLPTVIFITLLVVLMQRDKAQSQHGVATRALNAAFGGAGLAAMTTAFVFGYLSWRLGEFRIFLFHPMMVCVVQGTVWYIAFAIRRRGWLGLVSAGWFLVAVGLGLLLGTGDSALIHWFVLLIGLALLGLMALPGWILMRSARSATPD
;
A
#
# COMPACT_ATOMS: atom_id res chain seq x y z
N MET A 1 -2.31 51.42 7.59
CA MET A 1 -2.69 50.38 8.57
C MET A 1 -3.75 49.52 7.89
N ARG A 2 -3.49 48.19 7.67
CA ARG A 2 -4.53 47.31 7.13
C ARG A 2 -5.61 47.08 8.18
N ASP A 3 -6.86 47.02 7.74
CA ASP A 3 -8.03 46.79 8.57
C ASP A 3 -7.91 45.47 9.36
N PRO A 4 -8.18 45.40 10.65
CA PRO A 4 -8.18 44.15 11.42
C PRO A 4 -9.07 43.09 10.84
N THR A 5 -10.17 43.45 10.18
CA THR A 5 -11.10 42.54 9.50
C THR A 5 -10.50 41.90 8.23
N GLU A 6 -9.66 42.65 7.49
CA GLU A 6 -8.93 42.11 6.34
C GLU A 6 -7.86 41.07 6.77
N ARG A 7 -7.11 41.37 7.85
CA ARG A 7 -6.13 40.42 8.41
C ARG A 7 -6.80 39.12 8.88
N ALA A 8 -7.92 39.22 9.58
CA ALA A 8 -8.65 38.04 10.03
C ALA A 8 -9.18 37.19 8.87
N ARG A 9 -9.59 37.82 7.76
CA ARG A 9 -9.99 37.10 6.53
C ARG A 9 -8.82 36.43 5.85
N ASP A 10 -7.67 37.08 5.75
CA ASP A 10 -6.44 36.52 5.17
C ASP A 10 -5.94 35.34 6.01
N ASP A 11 -5.96 35.43 7.34
CA ASP A 11 -5.59 34.36 8.25
C ASP A 11 -6.53 33.15 8.12
N LEU A 12 -7.85 33.38 8.00
CA LEU A 12 -8.83 32.32 7.79
C LEU A 12 -8.67 31.66 6.41
N ALA A 13 -8.37 32.43 5.37
CA ALA A 13 -8.09 31.90 4.04
C ALA A 13 -6.82 31.05 4.04
N PHE A 14 -5.78 31.50 4.74
CA PHE A 14 -4.54 30.74 4.90
C PHE A 14 -4.76 29.41 5.66
N VAL A 15 -5.50 29.44 6.78
CA VAL A 15 -5.84 28.23 7.54
C VAL A 15 -6.69 27.26 6.71
N ARG A 16 -7.67 27.77 5.96
CA ARG A 16 -8.47 26.93 5.04
C ARG A 16 -7.61 26.28 3.94
N ALA A 17 -6.68 27.04 3.37
CA ALA A 17 -5.75 26.49 2.37
C ALA A 17 -4.91 25.35 2.97
N LEU A 18 -4.33 25.53 4.16
CA LEU A 18 -3.55 24.49 4.85
C LEU A 18 -4.35 23.22 5.14
N VAL A 19 -5.62 23.37 5.56
CA VAL A 19 -6.49 22.21 5.85
C VAL A 19 -6.87 21.48 4.57
N SER A 20 -7.21 22.20 3.49
CA SER A 20 -7.57 21.59 2.21
C SER A 20 -6.40 20.86 1.54
N GLU A 21 -5.19 21.39 1.60
CA GLU A 21 -3.98 20.76 1.08
C GLU A 21 -3.64 19.46 1.81
N GLY A 22 -3.78 19.43 3.13
CA GLY A 22 -3.61 18.20 3.93
C GLY A 22 -4.61 17.10 3.55
N GLY A 23 -5.84 17.47 3.24
CA GLY A 23 -6.90 16.56 2.77
C GLY A 23 -6.59 15.96 1.39
N GLN A 24 -6.14 16.76 0.43
CA GLN A 24 -5.82 16.30 -0.93
C GLN A 24 -4.68 15.28 -0.96
N ALA A 25 -3.58 15.56 -0.23
CA ALA A 25 -2.45 14.64 -0.14
C ALA A 25 -2.84 13.31 0.54
N GLN A 26 -3.72 13.36 1.54
CA GLN A 26 -4.27 12.16 2.17
C GLN A 26 -5.16 11.37 1.20
N ALA A 27 -5.95 12.03 0.37
CA ALA A 27 -6.78 11.39 -0.64
C ALA A 27 -5.94 10.71 -1.73
N SER A 28 -4.82 11.32 -2.13
CA SER A 28 -3.91 10.75 -3.12
C SER A 28 -3.23 9.49 -2.60
N LEU A 29 -2.66 9.53 -1.39
CA LEU A 29 -2.13 8.35 -0.73
C LEU A 29 -3.19 7.25 -0.61
N GLY A 30 -4.41 7.61 -0.20
CA GLY A 30 -5.53 6.67 -0.11
C GLY A 30 -5.84 6.00 -1.45
N ARG A 31 -5.85 6.76 -2.56
CA ARG A 31 -6.05 6.21 -3.92
C ARG A 31 -4.96 5.22 -4.31
N ALA A 32 -3.69 5.54 -4.06
CA ALA A 32 -2.57 4.64 -4.35
C ALA A 32 -2.68 3.34 -3.54
N LEU A 33 -3.03 3.42 -2.25
CA LEU A 33 -3.23 2.25 -1.39
C LEU A 33 -4.42 1.40 -1.83
N VAL A 34 -5.55 2.00 -2.22
CA VAL A 34 -6.70 1.26 -2.77
C VAL A 34 -6.32 0.57 -4.07
N ALA A 35 -5.67 1.27 -4.99
CA ALA A 35 -5.25 0.70 -6.26
C ALA A 35 -4.30 -0.49 -6.05
N GLY A 36 -3.26 -0.34 -5.23
CA GLY A 36 -2.31 -1.42 -4.92
C GLY A 36 -2.98 -2.59 -4.21
N GLY A 37 -3.78 -2.32 -3.17
CA GLY A 37 -4.50 -3.34 -2.42
C GLY A 37 -5.48 -4.15 -3.28
N LEU A 38 -6.21 -3.49 -4.19
CA LEU A 38 -7.12 -4.17 -5.12
C LEU A 38 -6.36 -4.93 -6.21
N CYS A 39 -5.38 -4.31 -6.88
CA CYS A 39 -4.62 -4.98 -7.94
C CYS A 39 -3.96 -6.27 -7.42
N TYR A 40 -3.18 -6.16 -6.35
CA TYR A 40 -2.44 -7.32 -5.83
C TYR A 40 -3.30 -8.24 -4.96
N GLY A 41 -4.31 -7.71 -4.27
CA GLY A 41 -5.24 -8.54 -3.50
C GLY A 41 -6.08 -9.44 -4.39
N LEU A 42 -6.66 -8.91 -5.48
CA LEU A 42 -7.42 -9.70 -6.45
C LEU A 42 -6.50 -10.68 -7.20
N GLN A 43 -5.30 -10.26 -7.59
CA GLN A 43 -4.28 -11.14 -8.15
C GLN A 43 -4.04 -12.35 -7.25
N SER A 44 -3.80 -12.11 -5.96
CA SER A 44 -3.54 -13.18 -4.99
C SER A 44 -4.73 -14.12 -4.84
N LEU A 45 -5.97 -13.61 -4.85
CA LEU A 45 -7.17 -14.45 -4.81
C LEU A 45 -7.30 -15.34 -6.05
N VAL A 46 -6.98 -14.82 -7.24
CA VAL A 46 -6.95 -15.63 -8.46
C VAL A 46 -5.84 -16.69 -8.40
N GLN A 47 -4.64 -16.31 -7.95
CA GLN A 47 -3.55 -17.26 -7.75
C GLN A 47 -3.87 -18.33 -6.69
N TRP A 48 -4.65 -17.98 -5.67
CA TRP A 48 -5.16 -18.95 -4.70
C TRP A 48 -6.06 -20.00 -5.35
N LEU A 49 -6.94 -19.60 -6.28
CA LEU A 49 -7.76 -20.57 -7.05
C LEU A 49 -6.88 -21.51 -7.87
N PHE A 50 -5.82 -21.00 -8.50
CA PHE A 50 -4.87 -21.85 -9.23
C PHE A 50 -4.13 -22.81 -8.28
N ALA A 51 -3.77 -22.35 -7.08
CA ALA A 51 -3.16 -23.20 -6.06
C ALA A 51 -4.10 -24.30 -5.51
N LEU A 52 -5.43 -24.11 -5.61
CA LEU A 52 -6.44 -25.12 -5.31
C LEU A 52 -6.66 -26.12 -6.47
N GLY A 53 -5.93 -25.99 -7.58
CA GLY A 53 -6.02 -26.90 -8.71
C GLY A 53 -6.98 -26.45 -9.81
N VAL A 54 -7.48 -25.23 -9.78
CA VAL A 54 -8.25 -24.69 -10.91
C VAL A 54 -7.33 -24.56 -12.11
N ALA A 55 -7.60 -25.37 -13.14
CA ALA A 55 -6.80 -25.40 -14.37
C ALA A 55 -6.92 -24.06 -15.12
N ALA A 56 -5.79 -23.50 -15.49
CA ALA A 56 -5.71 -22.30 -16.31
C ALA A 56 -4.56 -22.46 -17.32
N PRO A 57 -4.75 -22.00 -18.57
CA PRO A 57 -3.69 -22.02 -19.55
C PRO A 57 -2.53 -21.12 -19.13
N ASP A 58 -1.30 -21.45 -19.55
CA ASP A 58 -0.07 -20.76 -19.12
C ASP A 58 -0.09 -19.25 -19.39
N TRP A 59 -0.66 -18.85 -20.52
CA TRP A 59 -0.80 -17.42 -20.83
C TRP A 59 -1.66 -16.68 -19.83
N LEU A 60 -2.71 -17.31 -19.27
CA LEU A 60 -3.57 -16.69 -18.25
C LEU A 60 -2.84 -16.58 -16.91
N GLN A 61 -2.09 -17.60 -16.52
CA GLN A 61 -1.26 -17.55 -15.31
C GLN A 61 -0.22 -16.44 -15.41
N LEU A 62 0.45 -16.31 -16.57
CA LEU A 62 1.39 -15.23 -16.85
C LEU A 62 0.69 -13.85 -16.82
N ALA A 63 -0.48 -13.73 -17.45
CA ALA A 63 -1.25 -12.49 -17.46
C ALA A 63 -1.65 -12.07 -16.04
N VAL A 64 -2.15 -12.97 -15.22
CA VAL A 64 -2.48 -12.71 -13.81
C VAL A 64 -1.23 -12.32 -13.01
N GLY A 65 -0.07 -12.87 -13.33
CA GLY A 65 1.19 -12.53 -12.67
C GLY A 65 1.70 -11.13 -13.01
N VAL A 66 1.54 -10.68 -14.25
CA VAL A 66 2.18 -9.46 -14.78
C VAL A 66 1.22 -8.26 -14.84
N LEU A 67 -0.02 -8.47 -15.31
CA LEU A 67 -0.96 -7.39 -15.61
C LEU A 67 -1.27 -6.49 -14.41
N PRO A 68 -1.52 -7.01 -13.19
CA PRO A 68 -1.78 -6.17 -12.03
C PRO A 68 -0.63 -5.21 -11.69
N THR A 69 0.61 -5.66 -11.89
CA THR A 69 1.80 -4.81 -11.68
C THR A 69 1.85 -3.69 -12.72
N VAL A 70 1.61 -3.99 -14.00
CA VAL A 70 1.57 -2.99 -15.08
C VAL A 70 0.46 -1.97 -14.82
N ILE A 71 -0.74 -2.44 -14.48
CA ILE A 71 -1.88 -1.58 -14.15
C ILE A 71 -1.54 -0.69 -12.95
N PHE A 72 -1.01 -1.27 -11.87
CA PHE A 72 -0.67 -0.51 -10.66
C PHE A 72 0.39 0.55 -10.92
N ILE A 73 1.47 0.22 -11.63
CA ILE A 73 2.53 1.19 -11.99
C ILE A 73 1.94 2.32 -12.84
N THR A 74 1.12 1.99 -13.83
CA THR A 74 0.46 3.00 -14.69
C THR A 74 -0.41 3.93 -13.86
N LEU A 75 -1.26 3.39 -12.98
CA LEU A 75 -2.09 4.19 -12.08
C LEU A 75 -1.24 5.07 -11.16
N LEU A 76 -0.16 4.54 -10.61
CA LEU A 76 0.74 5.27 -9.73
C LEU A 76 1.39 6.46 -10.47
N VAL A 77 1.88 6.25 -11.70
CA VAL A 77 2.46 7.32 -12.53
C VAL A 77 1.42 8.41 -12.83
N VAL A 78 0.20 8.03 -13.20
CA VAL A 78 -0.89 8.98 -13.43
C VAL A 78 -1.23 9.78 -12.17
N LEU A 79 -1.30 9.13 -11.01
CA LEU A 79 -1.54 9.81 -9.72
C LEU A 79 -0.40 10.77 -9.39
N MET A 80 0.85 10.34 -9.55
CA MET A 80 2.03 11.19 -9.29
C MET A 80 2.08 12.42 -10.21
N GLN A 81 1.72 12.27 -11.50
CA GLN A 81 1.67 13.39 -12.44
C GLN A 81 0.60 14.42 -12.06
N ARG A 82 -0.57 13.95 -11.62
CA ARG A 82 -1.65 14.83 -11.13
C ARG A 82 -1.26 15.57 -9.85
N ASP A 83 -0.55 14.90 -8.95
CA ASP A 83 -0.15 15.47 -7.67
C ASP A 83 1.00 16.49 -7.79
N LYS A 84 1.87 16.37 -8.81
CA LYS A 84 2.94 17.35 -9.09
C LYS A 84 2.40 18.76 -9.37
N ALA A 85 1.20 18.86 -9.90
CA ALA A 85 0.52 20.15 -10.14
C ALA A 85 0.00 20.81 -8.85
N GLN A 86 0.01 20.10 -7.72
CA GLN A 86 -0.51 20.56 -6.43
C GLN A 86 0.66 20.60 -5.43
N SER A 87 0.99 21.80 -4.93
CA SER A 87 2.10 21.95 -3.99
C SER A 87 1.79 21.23 -2.67
N GLN A 88 2.64 20.26 -2.30
CA GLN A 88 2.49 19.50 -1.06
C GLN A 88 3.05 20.32 0.11
N HIS A 89 2.19 20.99 0.86
CA HIS A 89 2.56 21.72 2.05
C HIS A 89 2.33 20.85 3.31
N GLY A 90 3.28 20.88 4.24
CA GLY A 90 3.23 20.16 5.52
C GLY A 90 4.31 19.09 5.69
N VAL A 91 5.09 19.22 6.78
CA VAL A 91 6.22 18.31 7.09
C VAL A 91 5.74 16.89 7.31
N ALA A 92 4.63 16.70 8.04
CA ALA A 92 4.06 15.38 8.34
C ALA A 92 3.60 14.64 7.07
N THR A 93 2.97 15.35 6.13
CA THR A 93 2.51 14.77 4.85
C THR A 93 3.69 14.37 3.98
N ARG A 94 4.73 15.22 3.88
CA ARG A 94 5.95 14.88 3.15
C ARG A 94 6.67 13.67 3.74
N ALA A 95 6.76 13.60 5.08
CA ALA A 95 7.37 12.47 5.76
C ALA A 95 6.60 11.15 5.48
N LEU A 96 5.27 11.16 5.52
CA LEU A 96 4.46 9.99 5.20
C LEU A 96 4.60 9.58 3.73
N ASN A 97 4.54 10.52 2.80
CA ASN A 97 4.72 10.23 1.37
C ASN A 97 6.11 9.66 1.08
N ALA A 98 7.16 10.19 1.74
CA ALA A 98 8.51 9.64 1.64
C ALA A 98 8.60 8.23 2.22
N ALA A 99 7.96 7.96 3.36
CA ALA A 99 7.95 6.64 3.99
C ALA A 99 7.23 5.60 3.10
N PHE A 100 6.04 5.91 2.57
CA PHE A 100 5.31 5.03 1.65
C PHE A 100 6.03 4.87 0.30
N GLY A 101 6.65 5.94 -0.22
CA GLY A 101 7.48 5.87 -1.42
C GLY A 101 8.70 4.98 -1.22
N GLY A 102 9.40 5.13 -0.09
CA GLY A 102 10.51 4.25 0.30
C GLY A 102 10.09 2.79 0.45
N ALA A 103 8.89 2.53 1.02
CA ALA A 103 8.33 1.18 1.09
C ALA A 103 8.09 0.58 -0.30
N GLY A 104 7.60 1.37 -1.26
CA GLY A 104 7.44 0.93 -2.64
C GLY A 104 8.78 0.57 -3.29
N LEU A 105 9.82 1.39 -3.11
CA LEU A 105 11.17 1.09 -3.59
C LEU A 105 11.74 -0.17 -2.93
N ALA A 106 11.57 -0.34 -1.62
CA ALA A 106 12.01 -1.54 -0.90
C ALA A 106 11.30 -2.79 -1.43
N ALA A 107 9.97 -2.72 -1.69
CA ALA A 107 9.22 -3.81 -2.27
C ALA A 107 9.73 -4.19 -3.66
N MET A 108 9.99 -3.21 -4.54
CA MET A 108 10.55 -3.46 -5.88
C MET A 108 11.95 -4.08 -5.78
N THR A 109 12.81 -3.55 -4.91
CA THR A 109 14.17 -4.07 -4.70
C THR A 109 14.16 -5.51 -4.21
N THR A 110 13.33 -5.81 -3.21
CA THR A 110 13.21 -7.19 -2.69
C THR A 110 12.60 -8.14 -3.72
N ALA A 111 11.64 -7.69 -4.55
CA ALA A 111 11.11 -8.50 -5.65
C ALA A 111 12.21 -8.87 -6.65
N PHE A 112 13.05 -7.90 -7.04
CA PHE A 112 14.17 -8.16 -7.94
C PHE A 112 15.20 -9.11 -7.32
N VAL A 113 15.62 -8.86 -6.07
CA VAL A 113 16.62 -9.67 -5.39
C VAL A 113 16.15 -11.12 -5.22
N PHE A 114 14.97 -11.32 -4.65
CA PHE A 114 14.45 -12.69 -4.43
C PHE A 114 14.04 -13.37 -5.74
N GLY A 115 13.55 -12.62 -6.74
CA GLY A 115 13.28 -13.13 -8.07
C GLY A 115 14.54 -13.60 -8.77
N TYR A 116 15.61 -12.81 -8.74
CA TYR A 116 16.91 -13.19 -9.30
C TYR A 116 17.51 -14.41 -8.59
N LEU A 117 17.49 -14.43 -7.25
CA LEU A 117 18.01 -15.58 -6.48
C LEU A 117 17.20 -16.85 -6.76
N SER A 118 15.88 -16.75 -6.80
CA SER A 118 14.97 -17.85 -7.14
C SER A 118 15.31 -18.44 -8.52
N TRP A 119 15.48 -17.58 -9.53
CA TRP A 119 15.87 -17.98 -10.87
C TRP A 119 17.26 -18.62 -10.92
N ARG A 120 18.26 -18.01 -10.27
CA ARG A 120 19.67 -18.49 -10.27
C ARG A 120 19.84 -19.81 -9.56
N LEU A 121 19.09 -20.06 -8.51
CA LEU A 121 19.21 -21.27 -7.67
C LEU A 121 18.19 -22.36 -8.06
N GLY A 122 17.25 -22.05 -8.97
CA GLY A 122 16.18 -22.97 -9.39
C GLY A 122 15.15 -23.28 -8.30
N GLU A 123 15.08 -22.42 -7.27
CA GLU A 123 14.29 -22.63 -6.06
C GLU A 123 13.19 -21.57 -5.92
N PHE A 124 11.95 -21.88 -6.36
CA PHE A 124 10.83 -20.93 -6.26
C PHE A 124 10.51 -20.49 -4.82
N ARG A 125 10.77 -21.33 -3.84
CA ARG A 125 10.56 -20.99 -2.41
C ARG A 125 11.30 -19.74 -1.97
N ILE A 126 12.44 -19.42 -2.58
CA ILE A 126 13.20 -18.20 -2.28
C ILE A 126 12.38 -16.96 -2.62
N PHE A 127 11.59 -16.99 -3.69
CA PHE A 127 10.72 -15.87 -4.05
C PHE A 127 9.63 -15.61 -3.01
N LEU A 128 9.21 -16.61 -2.26
CA LEU A 128 8.18 -16.46 -1.23
C LEU A 128 8.63 -15.62 -0.02
N PHE A 129 9.94 -15.36 0.14
CA PHE A 129 10.43 -14.41 1.12
C PHE A 129 10.08 -12.96 0.78
N HIS A 130 9.92 -12.63 -0.52
CA HIS A 130 9.56 -11.28 -0.94
C HIS A 130 8.23 -10.78 -0.31
N PRO A 131 7.09 -11.48 -0.40
CA PRO A 131 5.85 -11.01 0.24
C PRO A 131 5.97 -10.85 1.76
N MET A 132 6.74 -11.70 2.43
CA MET A 132 7.00 -11.57 3.87
C MET A 132 7.74 -10.27 4.19
N MET A 133 8.80 -9.95 3.42
CA MET A 133 9.53 -8.69 3.57
C MET A 133 8.65 -7.48 3.28
N VAL A 134 7.79 -7.56 2.27
CA VAL A 134 6.80 -6.50 1.99
C VAL A 134 5.86 -6.29 3.17
N CYS A 135 5.37 -7.35 3.80
CA CYS A 135 4.52 -7.22 5.00
C CYS A 135 5.25 -6.53 6.16
N VAL A 136 6.53 -6.86 6.40
CA VAL A 136 7.35 -6.19 7.44
C VAL A 136 7.52 -4.70 7.12
N VAL A 137 7.86 -4.37 5.88
CA VAL A 137 8.01 -2.98 5.42
C VAL A 137 6.70 -2.21 5.56
N GLN A 138 5.59 -2.81 5.15
CA GLN A 138 4.26 -2.20 5.30
C GLN A 138 3.92 -1.99 6.78
N GLY A 139 4.14 -2.98 7.65
CA GLY A 139 3.96 -2.83 9.09
C GLY A 139 4.74 -1.65 9.65
N THR A 140 5.99 -1.50 9.24
CA THR A 140 6.86 -0.40 9.66
C THR A 140 6.33 0.96 9.20
N VAL A 141 5.90 1.10 7.96
CA VAL A 141 5.38 2.38 7.44
C VAL A 141 4.05 2.76 8.10
N TRP A 142 3.17 1.79 8.35
CA TRP A 142 1.94 2.05 9.10
C TRP A 142 2.21 2.40 10.56
N TYR A 143 3.26 1.83 11.18
CA TYR A 143 3.72 2.24 12.50
C TYR A 143 4.20 3.69 12.52
N ILE A 144 4.99 4.10 11.52
CA ILE A 144 5.41 5.51 11.37
C ILE A 144 4.19 6.42 11.21
N ALA A 145 3.20 6.01 10.40
CA ALA A 145 1.96 6.77 10.24
C ALA A 145 1.18 6.89 11.57
N PHE A 146 1.14 5.83 12.36
CA PHE A 146 0.57 5.84 13.72
C PHE A 146 1.33 6.80 14.64
N ALA A 147 2.65 6.72 14.67
CA ALA A 147 3.49 7.56 15.54
C ALA A 147 3.32 9.05 15.22
N ILE A 148 3.21 9.42 13.93
CA ILE A 148 3.02 10.80 13.48
C ILE A 148 1.60 11.30 13.75
N ARG A 149 0.58 10.50 13.40
CA ARG A 149 -0.84 10.93 13.44
C ARG A 149 -1.55 10.58 14.74
N ARG A 150 -0.99 9.74 15.57
CA ARG A 150 -1.50 9.26 16.86
C ARG A 150 -2.94 8.73 16.82
N ARG A 151 -3.36 8.14 15.68
CA ARG A 151 -4.68 7.52 15.51
C ARG A 151 -4.56 6.01 15.75
N GLY A 152 -5.20 5.47 16.78
CA GLY A 152 -5.07 4.07 17.22
C GLY A 152 -5.33 3.03 16.12
N TRP A 153 -6.27 3.29 15.19
CA TRP A 153 -6.56 2.36 14.10
C TRP A 153 -5.37 2.15 13.13
N LEU A 154 -4.48 3.15 12.96
CA LEU A 154 -3.24 3.00 12.18
C LEU A 154 -2.28 2.01 12.85
N GLY A 155 -2.24 2.01 14.20
CA GLY A 155 -1.47 1.02 14.96
C GLY A 155 -2.01 -0.40 14.79
N LEU A 156 -3.35 -0.56 14.73
CA LEU A 156 -3.97 -1.86 14.45
C LEU A 156 -3.61 -2.37 13.05
N VAL A 157 -3.62 -1.51 12.04
CA VAL A 157 -3.18 -1.88 10.68
C VAL A 157 -1.71 -2.30 10.67
N SER A 158 -0.84 -1.56 11.37
CA SER A 158 0.58 -1.91 11.53
C SER A 158 0.75 -3.28 12.18
N ALA A 159 0.09 -3.52 13.31
CA ALA A 159 0.14 -4.81 14.00
C ALA A 159 -0.37 -5.95 13.10
N GLY A 160 -1.44 -5.71 12.35
CA GLY A 160 -1.97 -6.66 11.37
C GLY A 160 -0.93 -7.09 10.34
N TRP A 161 -0.18 -6.14 9.76
CA TRP A 161 0.89 -6.45 8.81
C TRP A 161 2.02 -7.29 9.42
N PHE A 162 2.45 -6.99 10.65
CA PHE A 162 3.46 -7.80 11.34
C PHE A 162 2.94 -9.20 11.65
N LEU A 163 1.69 -9.36 12.08
CA LEU A 163 1.08 -10.66 12.31
C LEU A 163 0.99 -11.48 11.00
N VAL A 164 0.63 -10.84 9.88
CA VAL A 164 0.64 -11.50 8.58
C VAL A 164 2.07 -11.96 8.22
N ALA A 165 3.10 -11.12 8.41
CA ALA A 165 4.48 -11.51 8.15
C ALA A 165 4.89 -12.75 8.95
N VAL A 166 4.56 -12.80 10.24
CA VAL A 166 4.81 -13.96 11.11
C VAL A 166 4.02 -15.19 10.61
N GLY A 167 2.73 -15.02 10.29
CA GLY A 167 1.89 -16.11 9.77
C GLY A 167 2.43 -16.71 8.47
N LEU A 168 2.87 -15.86 7.53
CA LEU A 168 3.52 -16.31 6.28
C LEU A 168 4.83 -17.06 6.59
N GLY A 169 5.64 -16.58 7.53
CA GLY A 169 6.87 -17.23 7.96
C GLY A 169 6.62 -18.61 8.56
N LEU A 170 5.59 -18.74 9.39
CA LEU A 170 5.20 -20.02 9.96
C LEU A 170 4.74 -21.00 8.89
N LEU A 171 3.88 -20.56 7.95
CA LEU A 171 3.41 -21.40 6.84
C LEU A 171 4.57 -21.87 5.94
N LEU A 172 5.50 -20.98 5.62
CA LEU A 172 6.67 -21.33 4.80
C LEU A 172 7.62 -22.25 5.54
N GLY A 173 7.78 -22.07 6.87
CA GLY A 173 8.66 -22.84 7.75
C GLY A 173 8.25 -24.30 7.93
N THR A 174 6.98 -24.66 7.68
CA THR A 174 6.51 -26.06 7.71
C THR A 174 7.17 -26.91 6.61
N GLY A 175 7.62 -26.29 5.53
CA GLY A 175 8.14 -27.00 4.36
C GLY A 175 7.07 -27.72 3.52
N ASP A 176 5.82 -27.75 3.97
CA ASP A 176 4.72 -28.46 3.30
C ASP A 176 4.17 -27.63 2.12
N SER A 177 4.32 -28.17 0.92
CA SER A 177 3.78 -27.57 -0.31
C SER A 177 2.24 -27.53 -0.33
N ALA A 178 1.58 -28.41 0.42
CA ALA A 178 0.12 -28.40 0.54
C ALA A 178 -0.41 -27.13 1.25
N LEU A 179 0.43 -26.40 1.96
CA LEU A 179 0.03 -25.16 2.64
C LEU A 179 0.23 -23.89 1.81
N ILE A 180 0.73 -23.99 0.58
CA ILE A 180 0.98 -22.83 -0.28
C ILE A 180 -0.29 -22.07 -0.61
N HIS A 181 -1.43 -22.72 -0.73
CA HIS A 181 -2.70 -22.05 -0.96
C HIS A 181 -3.12 -21.16 0.21
N TRP A 182 -2.84 -21.57 1.46
CA TRP A 182 -3.08 -20.73 2.65
C TRP A 182 -2.16 -19.51 2.70
N PHE A 183 -0.91 -19.69 2.26
CA PHE A 183 0.05 -18.59 2.13
C PHE A 183 -0.46 -17.51 1.17
N VAL A 184 -0.91 -17.93 -0.02
CA VAL A 184 -1.41 -17.01 -1.05
C VAL A 184 -2.73 -16.34 -0.63
N LEU A 185 -3.64 -17.12 0.01
CA LEU A 185 -4.90 -16.56 0.54
C LEU A 185 -4.64 -15.51 1.61
N LEU A 186 -3.73 -15.78 2.56
CA LEU A 186 -3.40 -14.85 3.65
C LEU A 186 -2.88 -13.52 3.11
N ILE A 187 -2.02 -13.55 2.08
CA ILE A 187 -1.53 -12.33 1.40
C ILE A 187 -2.70 -11.58 0.75
N GLY A 188 -3.57 -12.29 0.01
CA GLY A 188 -4.71 -11.67 -0.66
C GLY A 188 -5.64 -10.95 0.31
N LEU A 189 -6.00 -11.61 1.41
CA LEU A 189 -6.84 -11.02 2.46
C LEU A 189 -6.13 -9.84 3.16
N ALA A 190 -4.84 -9.94 3.41
CA ALA A 190 -4.06 -8.86 4.00
C ALA A 190 -4.02 -7.61 3.10
N LEU A 191 -3.80 -7.79 1.80
CA LEU A 191 -3.79 -6.67 0.83
C LEU A 191 -5.16 -5.99 0.74
N LEU A 192 -6.25 -6.73 0.75
CA LEU A 192 -7.60 -6.17 0.75
C LEU A 192 -7.93 -5.51 2.09
N GLY A 193 -7.67 -6.18 3.21
CA GLY A 193 -8.07 -5.72 4.55
C GLY A 193 -7.13 -4.68 5.15
N LEU A 194 -5.81 -4.79 4.93
CA LEU A 194 -4.81 -3.93 5.57
C LEU A 194 -4.20 -2.89 4.63
N MET A 195 -4.55 -2.91 3.33
CA MET A 195 -4.09 -1.91 2.36
C MET A 195 -5.26 -1.21 1.67
N ALA A 196 -6.16 -1.94 1.00
CA ALA A 196 -7.27 -1.33 0.27
C ALA A 196 -8.28 -0.67 1.22
N LEU A 197 -8.72 -1.36 2.27
CA LEU A 197 -9.68 -0.82 3.23
C LEU A 197 -9.15 0.43 3.97
N PRO A 198 -7.94 0.44 4.56
CA PRO A 198 -7.38 1.66 5.13
C PRO A 198 -7.21 2.79 4.12
N GLY A 199 -6.79 2.49 2.89
CA GLY A 199 -6.71 3.46 1.81
C GLY A 199 -8.07 4.12 1.53
N TRP A 200 -9.14 3.34 1.48
CA TRP A 200 -10.50 3.85 1.31
C TRP A 200 -10.98 4.73 2.49
N ILE A 201 -10.66 4.33 3.74
CA ILE A 201 -10.95 5.14 4.92
C ILE A 201 -10.23 6.49 4.84
N LEU A 202 -8.95 6.52 4.42
CA LEU A 202 -8.19 7.75 4.23
C LEU A 202 -8.83 8.66 3.17
N MET A 203 -9.29 8.09 2.05
CA MET A 203 -9.99 8.85 1.00
C MET A 203 -11.30 9.48 1.50
N ARG A 204 -12.10 8.72 2.25
CA ARG A 204 -13.36 9.23 2.83
C ARG A 204 -13.12 10.36 3.81
N SER A 205 -12.16 10.18 4.73
CA SER A 205 -11.82 11.19 5.73
C SER A 205 -11.32 12.49 5.10
N ALA A 206 -10.66 12.42 3.94
CA ALA A 206 -10.21 13.59 3.20
C ALA A 206 -11.37 14.39 2.60
N ARG A 207 -12.39 13.71 2.07
CA ARG A 207 -13.59 14.36 1.49
C ARG A 207 -14.44 15.08 2.55
N SER A 208 -14.54 14.51 3.74
CA SER A 208 -15.32 15.10 4.84
C SER A 208 -14.66 16.36 5.45
N ALA A 209 -13.37 16.60 5.14
CA ALA A 209 -12.64 17.78 5.62
C ALA A 209 -12.75 19.01 4.70
N THR A 210 -13.35 18.87 3.49
CA THR A 210 -13.63 19.98 2.55
C THR A 210 -15.11 20.34 2.72
N PRO A 211 -15.48 21.42 3.43
CA PRO A 211 -16.85 21.92 3.40
C PRO A 211 -17.13 22.54 2.03
N ASP A 212 -18.33 22.27 1.49
CA ASP A 212 -18.87 22.90 0.28
C ASP A 212 -18.94 24.44 0.39
#